data_5b5cd3c9f1035de8d95676258bae08e3
#
_entry.id   5b5cd3c9f1035de8d95676258bae08e3
#
_cell.length_a   1.000
_cell.length_b   1.000
_cell.length_c   1.000
_cell.angle_alpha   90.00
_cell.angle_beta   90.00
_cell.angle_gamma   90.00
#
_symmetry.space_group_name_H-M   'P 1'
#
loop_
_entity.id
_entity.type
_entity.pdbx_description
1 polymer ?
#
loop_
_entity_poly.entity_id
_entity_poly.type
_entity_poly.pdbx_seq_one_letter_code
_entity_poly.pdbx_strand_id
1 'polypeptide(L)'
;MSQSAFRSALCCLLVVVFPAQMMLAGDTAVAMLYTNGAAWLNGSEVPKSAAVFNGDMLQTRPDSTASIQANGSNVMVLADTLVKFEGPAVELEHGAVRVATSRGLAARAGDVTVKPASDSWTEFQVTDVNGEVQIAANKGDVTVQDDKGTTTVTQGQQTTRDDSSDNDKKKKKHRRGSGAQTAASGGIMSSTPVVIGGLAVVGGVVVWVATRTTAPVSPDCRTVPCD
;
A
#
# COMPACT_ATOMS: atom_id res chain seq x y z
N MET A 1 14.44 62.69 27.59
CA MET A 1 14.53 61.66 26.53
C MET A 1 13.61 62.05 25.41
N SER A 2 14.14 62.29 24.22
CA SER A 2 13.44 62.95 23.13
C SER A 2 12.36 62.00 22.55
N GLN A 3 11.14 62.49 22.40
CA GLN A 3 10.00 61.77 21.78
C GLN A 3 10.32 61.21 20.36
N SER A 4 11.31 61.82 19.70
CA SER A 4 11.78 61.38 18.38
C SER A 4 12.54 60.05 18.45
N ALA A 5 13.33 59.83 19.48
CA ALA A 5 14.06 58.55 19.65
C ALA A 5 13.13 57.39 19.98
N PHE A 6 12.06 57.63 20.73
CA PHE A 6 11.05 56.62 21.05
C PHE A 6 10.21 56.21 19.82
N ARG A 7 9.88 57.18 18.96
CA ARG A 7 9.17 56.93 17.70
C ARG A 7 10.03 56.15 16.71
N SER A 8 11.31 56.44 16.59
CA SER A 8 12.23 55.70 15.73
C SER A 8 12.46 54.27 16.24
N ALA A 9 12.61 54.08 17.56
CA ALA A 9 12.74 52.73 18.14
C ALA A 9 11.47 51.89 17.92
N LEU A 10 10.28 52.47 18.05
CA LEU A 10 9.00 51.81 17.83
C LEU A 10 8.79 51.42 16.37
N CYS A 11 9.19 52.28 15.40
CA CYS A 11 9.16 51.94 13.96
C CYS A 11 10.12 50.80 13.60
N CYS A 12 11.34 50.79 14.15
CA CYS A 12 12.30 49.72 13.92
C CYS A 12 11.81 48.37 14.50
N LEU A 13 11.16 48.41 15.69
CA LEU A 13 10.58 47.19 16.28
C LEU A 13 9.44 46.62 15.44
N LEU A 14 8.57 47.47 14.88
CA LEU A 14 7.47 47.03 14.00
C LEU A 14 7.97 46.43 12.68
N VAL A 15 9.06 46.95 12.10
CA VAL A 15 9.65 46.44 10.86
C VAL A 15 10.30 45.05 11.05
N VAL A 16 10.81 44.76 12.26
CA VAL A 16 11.44 43.48 12.58
C VAL A 16 10.40 42.39 12.90
N VAL A 17 9.25 42.78 13.50
CA VAL A 17 8.19 41.80 13.87
C VAL A 17 7.31 41.40 12.67
N PHE A 18 7.16 42.27 11.67
CA PHE A 18 6.28 42.01 10.52
C PHE A 18 6.72 40.85 9.60
N PRO A 19 8.00 40.59 9.29
CA PRO A 19 8.39 39.47 8.47
C PRO A 19 8.29 38.11 9.16
N ALA A 20 8.21 38.04 10.49
CA ALA A 20 8.09 36.77 11.22
C ALA A 20 6.72 36.11 11.08
N GLN A 21 5.71 36.80 10.59
CA GLN A 21 4.35 36.25 10.40
C GLN A 21 4.13 35.60 9.03
N MET A 22 5.05 35.73 8.06
CA MET A 22 4.90 35.15 6.72
C MET A 22 5.35 33.69 6.63
N MET A 23 5.78 33.06 7.72
CA MET A 23 6.22 31.65 7.70
C MET A 23 5.15 30.64 8.16
N LEU A 24 3.89 31.03 8.31
CA LEU A 24 2.80 30.06 8.33
C LEU A 24 2.39 29.79 6.86
N ALA A 25 3.28 29.18 6.09
CA ALA A 25 2.88 28.53 4.86
C ALA A 25 1.97 27.36 5.27
N GLY A 26 0.67 27.52 5.11
CA GLY A 26 -0.26 26.42 5.28
C GLY A 26 0.14 25.27 4.36
N ASP A 27 -0.04 24.04 4.81
CA ASP A 27 0.22 22.85 4.02
C ASP A 27 -0.51 22.98 2.68
N THR A 28 0.25 23.00 1.58
CA THR A 28 -0.33 22.99 0.25
C THR A 28 -0.85 21.59 -0.03
N ALA A 29 -2.07 21.51 -0.57
CA ALA A 29 -2.62 20.23 -1.02
C ALA A 29 -1.65 19.57 -2.01
N VAL A 30 -1.31 18.32 -1.74
CA VAL A 30 -0.34 17.55 -2.52
C VAL A 30 -1.04 16.69 -3.56
N ALA A 31 -2.33 16.38 -3.33
CA ALA A 31 -3.15 15.53 -4.19
C ALA A 31 -4.64 15.90 -4.12
N MET A 32 -5.40 15.37 -5.06
CA MET A 32 -6.87 15.45 -5.09
C MET A 32 -7.46 14.06 -4.93
N LEU A 33 -8.41 13.93 -4.01
CA LEU A 33 -9.20 12.75 -3.77
C LEU A 33 -10.50 12.84 -4.57
N TYR A 34 -10.88 11.75 -5.21
CA TYR A 34 -12.20 11.55 -5.83
C TYR A 34 -12.79 10.26 -5.26
N THR A 35 -14.03 10.31 -4.80
CA THR A 35 -14.71 9.16 -4.19
C THR A 35 -15.80 8.62 -5.12
N ASN A 36 -15.91 7.29 -5.13
CA ASN A 36 -17.02 6.57 -5.75
C ASN A 36 -17.65 5.68 -4.67
N GLY A 37 -18.71 6.20 -4.05
CA GLY A 37 -19.32 5.66 -2.85
C GLY A 37 -18.88 6.43 -1.59
N ALA A 38 -19.04 5.84 -0.42
CA ALA A 38 -18.72 6.48 0.84
C ALA A 38 -17.25 6.27 1.22
N ALA A 39 -16.56 7.38 1.51
CA ALA A 39 -15.19 7.40 2.00
C ALA A 39 -15.03 8.48 3.06
N TRP A 40 -14.07 8.30 3.95
CA TRP A 40 -13.73 9.23 5.03
C TRP A 40 -12.29 9.66 4.90
N LEU A 41 -12.07 10.95 4.98
CA LEU A 41 -10.74 11.55 5.08
C LEU A 41 -10.59 12.10 6.50
N ASN A 42 -9.63 11.60 7.25
CA ASN A 42 -9.42 11.95 8.68
C ASN A 42 -10.69 11.82 9.53
N GLY A 43 -11.50 10.79 9.26
CA GLY A 43 -12.76 10.54 9.95
C GLY A 43 -13.94 11.40 9.51
N SER A 44 -13.76 12.33 8.55
CA SER A 44 -14.83 13.14 7.97
C SER A 44 -15.26 12.57 6.62
N GLU A 45 -16.56 12.43 6.40
CA GLU A 45 -17.09 11.93 5.13
C GLU A 45 -16.79 12.89 3.97
N VAL A 46 -16.32 12.32 2.86
CA VAL A 46 -16.03 13.06 1.62
C VAL A 46 -17.12 12.80 0.59
N PRO A 47 -17.94 13.80 0.24
CA PRO A 47 -19.12 13.56 -0.62
C PRO A 47 -18.75 13.22 -2.07
N LYS A 48 -17.74 13.83 -2.67
CA LYS A 48 -17.28 13.57 -4.05
C LYS A 48 -15.80 13.77 -4.24
N SER A 49 -15.25 14.84 -3.71
CA SER A 49 -13.84 15.18 -3.85
C SER A 49 -13.36 16.01 -2.67
N ALA A 50 -12.07 15.90 -2.37
CA ALA A 50 -11.39 16.68 -1.35
C ALA A 50 -9.92 16.89 -1.72
N ALA A 51 -9.31 17.93 -1.18
CA ALA A 51 -7.86 18.08 -1.18
C ALA A 51 -7.26 17.08 -0.18
N VAL A 52 -6.11 16.50 -0.53
CA VAL A 52 -5.35 15.59 0.32
C VAL A 52 -4.01 16.20 0.64
N PHE A 53 -3.63 16.11 1.90
CA PHE A 53 -2.37 16.60 2.45
C PHE A 53 -1.50 15.43 2.93
N ASN A 54 -0.24 15.71 3.18
CA ASN A 54 0.65 14.72 3.78
C ASN A 54 0.16 14.33 5.19
N GLY A 55 0.10 13.04 5.46
CA GLY A 55 -0.37 12.50 6.73
C GLY A 55 -1.86 12.22 6.79
N ASP A 56 -2.62 12.59 5.76
CA ASP A 56 -4.06 12.32 5.73
C ASP A 56 -4.36 10.83 5.64
N MET A 57 -5.36 10.40 6.42
CA MET A 57 -5.87 9.02 6.43
C MET A 57 -7.16 8.94 5.64
N LEU A 58 -7.21 8.04 4.67
CA LEU A 58 -8.37 7.74 3.84
C LEU A 58 -8.87 6.34 4.13
N GLN A 59 -10.17 6.23 4.41
CA GLN A 59 -10.87 4.96 4.59
C GLN A 59 -12.01 4.83 3.59
N THR A 60 -12.12 3.67 2.92
CA THR A 60 -13.24 3.32 2.03
C THR A 60 -14.14 2.26 2.65
N ARG A 61 -15.42 2.26 2.28
CA ARG A 61 -16.35 1.19 2.66
C ARG A 61 -16.19 -0.06 1.79
N PRO A 62 -16.77 -1.22 2.20
CA PRO A 62 -16.72 -2.45 1.41
C PRO A 62 -17.33 -2.36 0.01
N ASP A 63 -18.21 -1.38 -0.25
CA ASP A 63 -18.90 -1.14 -1.53
C ASP A 63 -18.40 0.09 -2.27
N SER A 64 -17.30 0.69 -1.82
CA SER A 64 -16.85 1.99 -2.29
C SER A 64 -15.38 1.96 -2.70
N THR A 65 -15.01 2.84 -3.61
CA THR A 65 -13.63 3.05 -4.05
C THR A 65 -13.29 4.52 -4.04
N ALA A 66 -12.00 4.84 -4.00
CA ALA A 66 -11.54 6.20 -4.11
C ALA A 66 -10.29 6.29 -4.99
N SER A 67 -10.03 7.46 -5.57
CA SER A 67 -8.85 7.72 -6.39
C SER A 67 -8.14 8.95 -5.88
N ILE A 68 -6.87 8.81 -5.50
CA ILE A 68 -5.99 9.91 -5.13
C ILE A 68 -5.14 10.25 -6.35
N GLN A 69 -5.31 11.46 -6.87
CA GLN A 69 -4.53 11.97 -8.00
C GLN A 69 -3.46 12.92 -7.48
N ALA A 70 -2.22 12.48 -7.54
CA ALA A 70 -1.03 13.26 -7.26
C ALA A 70 -0.26 13.51 -8.56
N ASN A 71 0.67 14.46 -8.56
CA ASN A 71 1.44 14.85 -9.75
C ASN A 71 2.10 13.64 -10.46
N GLY A 72 1.55 13.26 -11.61
CA GLY A 72 2.04 12.12 -12.42
C GLY A 72 1.79 10.73 -11.82
N SER A 73 0.89 10.64 -10.83
CA SER A 73 0.52 9.39 -10.16
C SER A 73 -0.97 9.34 -9.87
N ASN A 74 -1.52 8.15 -9.92
CA ASN A 74 -2.89 7.85 -9.52
C ASN A 74 -2.88 6.64 -8.59
N VAL A 75 -3.48 6.77 -7.42
CA VAL A 75 -3.68 5.68 -6.46
C VAL A 75 -5.16 5.38 -6.39
N MET A 76 -5.56 4.23 -6.89
CA MET A 76 -6.92 3.71 -6.69
C MET A 76 -6.95 2.93 -5.38
N VAL A 77 -7.71 3.43 -4.43
CA VAL A 77 -7.99 2.80 -3.14
C VAL A 77 -9.23 1.94 -3.32
N LEU A 78 -9.08 0.64 -3.11
CA LEU A 78 -10.15 -0.34 -3.32
C LEU A 78 -11.12 -0.35 -2.13
N ALA A 79 -12.10 -1.24 -2.19
CA ALA A 79 -13.10 -1.39 -1.14
C ALA A 79 -12.46 -1.88 0.16
N ASP A 80 -13.06 -1.49 1.30
CA ASP A 80 -12.64 -1.90 2.65
C ASP A 80 -11.15 -1.69 2.92
N THR A 81 -10.67 -0.48 2.60
CA THR A 81 -9.24 -0.15 2.63
C THR A 81 -9.00 1.08 3.50
N LEU A 82 -7.96 1.01 4.31
CA LEU A 82 -7.42 2.12 5.09
C LEU A 82 -6.00 2.44 4.62
N VAL A 83 -5.79 3.66 4.18
CA VAL A 83 -4.48 4.15 3.73
C VAL A 83 -4.16 5.50 4.33
N LYS A 84 -2.86 5.76 4.51
CA LYS A 84 -2.30 7.07 4.84
C LYS A 84 -1.50 7.59 3.65
N PHE A 85 -1.75 8.82 3.26
CA PHE A 85 -1.04 9.48 2.16
C PHE A 85 0.17 10.26 2.68
N GLU A 86 1.37 9.95 2.18
CA GLU A 86 2.63 10.56 2.62
C GLU A 86 3.35 11.34 1.50
N GLY A 87 2.62 11.78 0.47
CA GLY A 87 3.18 12.48 -0.69
C GLY A 87 3.95 11.57 -1.65
N PRO A 88 5.22 11.19 -1.36
CA PRO A 88 5.98 10.28 -2.21
C PRO A 88 5.58 8.81 -2.05
N ALA A 89 4.77 8.48 -1.06
CA ALA A 89 4.33 7.12 -0.76
C ALA A 89 2.87 7.10 -0.28
N VAL A 90 2.26 5.93 -0.39
CA VAL A 90 1.00 5.58 0.25
C VAL A 90 1.26 4.43 1.21
N GLU A 91 0.93 4.60 2.48
CA GLU A 91 1.01 3.58 3.51
C GLU A 91 -0.33 2.86 3.61
N LEU A 92 -0.33 1.56 3.36
CA LEU A 92 -1.50 0.68 3.41
C LEU A 92 -1.55 0.02 4.78
N GLU A 93 -2.58 0.34 5.57
CA GLU A 93 -2.81 -0.27 6.88
C GLU A 93 -3.56 -1.60 6.76
N HIS A 94 -4.52 -1.68 5.85
CA HIS A 94 -5.21 -2.90 5.43
C HIS A 94 -5.98 -2.68 4.14
N GLY A 95 -6.34 -3.77 3.45
CA GLY A 95 -7.11 -3.76 2.22
C GLY A 95 -6.24 -3.79 0.97
N ALA A 96 -6.54 -2.97 -0.03
CA ALA A 96 -5.82 -3.01 -1.29
C ALA A 96 -5.76 -1.65 -2.00
N VAL A 97 -4.60 -1.37 -2.61
CA VAL A 97 -4.37 -0.21 -3.46
C VAL A 97 -3.79 -0.62 -4.80
N ARG A 98 -4.20 0.08 -5.86
CA ARG A 98 -3.55 0.02 -7.17
C ARG A 98 -2.89 1.35 -7.45
N VAL A 99 -1.60 1.31 -7.69
CA VAL A 99 -0.77 2.48 -7.97
C VAL A 99 -0.39 2.49 -9.43
N ALA A 100 -0.65 3.60 -10.11
CA ALA A 100 -0.19 3.89 -11.46
C ALA A 100 0.63 5.18 -11.42
N THR A 101 1.91 5.11 -11.76
CA THR A 101 2.82 6.24 -11.57
C THR A 101 3.88 6.33 -12.67
N SER A 102 4.23 7.57 -13.03
CA SER A 102 5.41 7.94 -13.83
C SER A 102 6.43 8.74 -12.99
N ARG A 103 6.19 8.90 -11.69
CA ARG A 103 6.99 9.72 -10.78
C ARG A 103 7.55 8.94 -9.60
N GLY A 104 7.48 7.60 -9.67
CA GLY A 104 8.09 6.76 -8.64
C GLY A 104 7.34 6.70 -7.32
N LEU A 105 6.03 7.02 -7.30
CA LEU A 105 5.21 6.91 -6.08
C LEU A 105 5.27 5.48 -5.55
N ALA A 106 5.63 5.34 -4.28
CA ALA A 106 5.76 4.06 -3.61
C ALA A 106 4.46 3.65 -2.90
N ALA A 107 4.31 2.36 -2.63
CA ALA A 107 3.34 1.84 -1.67
C ALA A 107 4.08 1.11 -0.55
N ARG A 108 3.61 1.28 0.69
CA ARG A 108 4.11 0.57 1.86
C ARG A 108 2.99 -0.20 2.52
N ALA A 109 3.29 -1.40 3.00
CA ALA A 109 2.39 -2.20 3.82
C ALA A 109 3.25 -2.80 4.93
N GLY A 110 3.10 -2.29 6.14
CA GLY A 110 3.99 -2.59 7.25
C GLY A 110 5.46 -2.28 6.94
N ASP A 111 6.32 -3.29 7.00
CA ASP A 111 7.74 -3.20 6.66
C ASP A 111 8.05 -3.45 5.17
N VAL A 112 7.04 -3.84 4.38
CA VAL A 112 7.18 -4.07 2.94
C VAL A 112 7.02 -2.76 2.18
N THR A 113 8.02 -2.38 1.38
CA THR A 113 8.00 -1.22 0.50
C THR A 113 8.06 -1.65 -0.97
N VAL A 114 7.12 -1.16 -1.78
CA VAL A 114 7.02 -1.45 -3.21
C VAL A 114 7.23 -0.16 -4.00
N LYS A 115 8.16 -0.18 -4.95
CA LYS A 115 8.50 0.97 -5.82
C LYS A 115 8.61 0.54 -7.27
N PRO A 116 8.34 1.41 -8.25
CA PRO A 116 8.79 1.18 -9.64
C PRO A 116 10.28 0.86 -9.70
N ALA A 117 10.66 -0.09 -10.53
CA ALA A 117 12.07 -0.42 -10.76
C ALA A 117 12.78 0.59 -11.67
N SER A 118 12.02 1.42 -12.39
CA SER A 118 12.51 2.45 -13.30
C SER A 118 11.57 3.67 -13.32
N ASP A 119 12.05 4.80 -13.88
CA ASP A 119 11.27 6.04 -14.02
C ASP A 119 10.24 5.99 -15.16
N SER A 120 9.90 4.81 -15.66
CA SER A 120 8.86 4.60 -16.66
C SER A 120 7.48 4.47 -16.02
N TRP A 121 6.44 4.63 -16.84
CA TRP A 121 5.07 4.39 -16.38
C TRP A 121 4.91 2.97 -15.87
N THR A 122 4.59 2.86 -14.59
CA THR A 122 4.47 1.58 -13.89
C THR A 122 3.11 1.50 -13.21
N GLU A 123 2.46 0.34 -13.30
CA GLU A 123 1.21 0.04 -12.61
C GLU A 123 1.37 -1.25 -11.80
N PHE A 124 1.06 -1.17 -10.51
CA PHE A 124 1.13 -2.31 -9.61
C PHE A 124 0.01 -2.26 -8.57
N GLN A 125 -0.28 -3.39 -7.98
CA GLN A 125 -1.26 -3.53 -6.91
C GLN A 125 -0.59 -4.11 -5.67
N VAL A 126 -0.95 -3.56 -4.53
CA VAL A 126 -0.56 -4.06 -3.21
C VAL A 126 -1.83 -4.36 -2.44
N THR A 127 -1.90 -5.56 -1.88
CA THR A 127 -3.02 -6.02 -1.05
C THR A 127 -2.47 -6.52 0.25
N ASP A 128 -2.98 -6.01 1.36
CA ASP A 128 -2.67 -6.50 2.70
C ASP A 128 -3.93 -7.09 3.33
N VAL A 129 -3.84 -8.37 3.67
CA VAL A 129 -4.90 -9.10 4.36
C VAL A 129 -4.29 -9.91 5.50
N ASN A 130 -4.58 -9.49 6.73
CA ASN A 130 -4.12 -10.16 7.95
C ASN A 130 -2.60 -10.30 8.08
N GLY A 131 -1.83 -9.34 7.57
CA GLY A 131 -0.38 -9.32 7.59
C GLY A 131 0.27 -10.19 6.51
N GLU A 132 -0.50 -10.56 5.48
CA GLU A 132 0.01 -11.14 4.25
C GLU A 132 -0.09 -10.11 3.13
N VAL A 133 1.07 -9.63 2.67
CA VAL A 133 1.18 -8.60 1.62
C VAL A 133 1.39 -9.26 0.28
N GLN A 134 0.39 -9.15 -0.59
CA GLN A 134 0.45 -9.62 -1.97
C GLN A 134 0.74 -8.45 -2.90
N ILE A 135 1.76 -8.59 -3.76
CA ILE A 135 2.20 -7.57 -4.71
C ILE A 135 2.08 -8.13 -6.13
N ALA A 136 1.39 -7.41 -7.02
CA ALA A 136 1.26 -7.76 -8.43
C ALA A 136 1.78 -6.62 -9.32
N ALA A 137 2.75 -6.91 -10.19
CA ALA A 137 3.29 -5.99 -11.18
C ALA A 137 2.45 -6.06 -12.46
N ASN A 138 1.49 -5.13 -12.65
CA ASN A 138 0.59 -5.16 -13.81
C ASN A 138 1.25 -4.61 -15.08
N LYS A 139 2.02 -3.52 -14.95
CA LYS A 139 2.74 -2.89 -16.05
C LYS A 139 4.06 -2.31 -15.55
N GLY A 140 5.15 -2.71 -16.19
CA GLY A 140 6.50 -2.40 -15.73
C GLY A 140 6.92 -3.26 -14.53
N ASP A 141 8.21 -3.27 -14.27
CA ASP A 141 8.80 -4.02 -13.15
C ASP A 141 8.72 -3.21 -11.86
N VAL A 142 8.59 -3.88 -10.74
CA VAL A 142 8.60 -3.25 -9.41
C VAL A 142 9.68 -3.86 -8.52
N THR A 143 10.24 -3.03 -7.68
CA THR A 143 11.19 -3.42 -6.63
C THR A 143 10.44 -3.53 -5.32
N VAL A 144 10.51 -4.68 -4.68
CA VAL A 144 9.95 -4.97 -3.36
C VAL A 144 11.10 -5.05 -2.37
N GLN A 145 11.05 -4.25 -1.34
CA GLN A 145 12.03 -4.20 -0.25
C GLN A 145 11.33 -4.56 1.06
N ASP A 146 11.88 -5.51 1.78
CA ASP A 146 11.44 -5.96 3.11
C ASP A 146 12.66 -6.15 4.04
N ASP A 147 12.46 -6.69 5.24
CA ASP A 147 13.50 -7.03 6.21
C ASP A 147 14.47 -8.12 5.72
N LYS A 148 14.04 -8.93 4.74
CA LYS A 148 14.82 -10.02 4.14
C LYS A 148 15.69 -9.56 2.96
N GLY A 149 15.44 -8.36 2.43
CA GLY A 149 16.21 -7.76 1.35
C GLY A 149 15.37 -7.14 0.25
N THR A 150 15.97 -7.01 -0.92
CA THR A 150 15.34 -6.38 -2.09
C THR A 150 15.16 -7.40 -3.20
N THR A 151 13.96 -7.46 -3.77
CA THR A 151 13.60 -8.37 -4.87
C THR A 151 12.90 -7.59 -5.98
N THR A 152 13.19 -7.91 -7.24
CA THR A 152 12.45 -7.34 -8.38
C THR A 152 11.35 -8.32 -8.81
N VAL A 153 10.13 -7.80 -8.94
CA VAL A 153 8.98 -8.51 -9.50
C VAL A 153 8.77 -7.98 -10.91
N THR A 154 8.91 -8.85 -11.90
CA THR A 154 8.78 -8.46 -13.30
C THR A 154 7.32 -8.31 -13.70
N GLN A 155 7.08 -7.51 -14.73
CA GLN A 155 5.75 -7.28 -15.27
C GLN A 155 4.98 -8.59 -15.50
N GLY A 156 3.72 -8.62 -15.08
CA GLY A 156 2.82 -9.78 -15.19
C GLY A 156 3.02 -10.82 -14.08
N GLN A 157 3.97 -10.61 -13.16
CA GLN A 157 4.22 -11.49 -12.02
C GLN A 157 3.62 -10.94 -10.73
N GLN A 158 3.45 -11.82 -9.77
CA GLN A 158 3.05 -11.49 -8.40
C GLN A 158 3.94 -12.21 -7.39
N THR A 159 4.04 -11.63 -6.20
CA THR A 159 4.76 -12.21 -5.07
C THR A 159 3.99 -11.94 -3.78
N THR A 160 4.22 -12.76 -2.78
CA THR A 160 3.66 -12.59 -1.44
C THR A 160 4.78 -12.39 -0.44
N ARG A 161 4.55 -11.51 0.55
CA ARG A 161 5.43 -11.26 1.70
C ARG A 161 4.61 -11.30 2.98
N ASP A 162 5.23 -11.74 4.06
CA ASP A 162 4.64 -11.62 5.39
C ASP A 162 5.00 -10.23 5.94
N ASP A 163 4.00 -9.50 6.44
CA ASP A 163 4.25 -8.29 7.24
C ASP A 163 4.75 -8.70 8.63
N SER A 164 6.01 -8.36 8.92
CA SER A 164 6.65 -8.67 10.21
C SER A 164 5.96 -7.97 11.38
N SER A 165 5.31 -6.83 11.16
CA SER A 165 4.63 -6.06 12.20
C SER A 165 3.46 -6.81 12.81
N ASP A 166 2.74 -7.62 12.04
CA ASP A 166 1.62 -8.45 12.53
C ASP A 166 2.09 -9.75 13.20
N ASN A 167 3.23 -10.30 12.81
CA ASN A 167 3.81 -11.49 13.44
C ASN A 167 4.22 -11.23 14.91
N ASP A 168 4.68 -10.03 15.24
CA ASP A 168 5.00 -9.66 16.62
C ASP A 168 3.75 -9.52 17.51
N LYS A 169 2.64 -9.05 16.96
CA LYS A 169 1.35 -8.99 17.67
C LYS A 169 0.80 -10.39 17.92
N LYS A 170 0.89 -11.32 16.95
CA LYS A 170 0.48 -12.74 17.11
C LYS A 170 1.36 -13.48 18.11
N LYS A 171 2.68 -13.31 18.08
CA LYS A 171 3.61 -13.94 19.05
C LYS A 171 3.38 -13.46 20.48
N LYS A 172 3.06 -12.16 20.70
CA LYS A 172 2.74 -11.65 22.04
C LYS A 172 1.41 -12.19 22.58
N LYS A 173 0.43 -12.50 21.71
CA LYS A 173 -0.88 -13.04 22.12
C LYS A 173 -0.80 -14.52 22.51
N HIS A 174 0.08 -15.32 21.87
CA HIS A 174 0.29 -16.73 22.21
C HIS A 174 1.18 -16.97 23.45
N ARG A 175 2.03 -16.00 23.83
CA ARG A 175 2.90 -16.16 25.02
C ARG A 175 2.20 -15.92 26.36
N ARG A 176 0.95 -15.45 26.39
CA ARG A 176 0.19 -15.23 27.65
C ARG A 176 -0.67 -16.41 28.12
N GLY A 177 -0.57 -17.57 27.48
CA GLY A 177 -1.43 -18.72 27.79
C GLY A 177 -0.74 -20.07 27.81
N SER A 178 0.50 -20.19 28.28
CA SER A 178 1.07 -21.52 28.55
C SER A 178 1.52 -21.60 30.00
N GLY A 179 0.55 -21.84 30.85
CA GLY A 179 0.76 -22.46 32.16
C GLY A 179 1.12 -23.93 31.98
N ALA A 180 2.12 -24.34 32.68
CA ALA A 180 2.72 -25.67 32.71
C ALA A 180 1.72 -26.83 32.84
N GLN A 181 1.93 -27.89 32.07
CA GLN A 181 1.66 -29.24 32.52
C GLN A 181 2.76 -30.20 32.03
N THR A 182 3.38 -30.77 33.00
CA THR A 182 4.41 -31.82 32.94
C THR A 182 3.80 -33.18 32.63
N ALA A 183 4.61 -33.99 31.91
CA ALA A 183 4.80 -35.43 31.99
C ALA A 183 3.74 -36.39 31.42
N ALA A 184 4.04 -37.22 30.50
CA ALA A 184 4.53 -38.60 30.66
C ALA A 184 4.45 -39.38 29.35
N SER A 185 5.55 -39.89 28.96
CA SER A 185 5.91 -41.20 28.37
C SER A 185 4.88 -42.00 27.56
N GLY A 186 5.38 -42.47 26.40
CA GLY A 186 5.11 -43.84 25.98
C GLY A 186 4.57 -44.06 24.57
N GLY A 187 5.33 -44.73 23.72
CA GLY A 187 4.77 -45.62 22.70
C GLY A 187 5.00 -45.26 21.24
N ILE A 188 6.11 -45.65 20.76
CA ILE A 188 6.53 -46.42 19.57
C ILE A 188 5.48 -46.70 18.49
N MET A 189 6.00 -46.59 17.24
CA MET A 189 5.67 -47.24 15.99
C MET A 189 4.46 -46.75 15.20
N SER A 190 4.65 -46.14 14.06
CA SER A 190 4.69 -46.83 12.79
C SER A 190 5.06 -45.87 11.66
N SER A 191 6.15 -46.15 11.02
CA SER A 191 6.65 -45.52 9.81
C SER A 191 5.82 -45.87 8.60
N THR A 192 5.40 -44.88 7.84
CA THR A 192 5.21 -45.05 6.41
C THR A 192 5.80 -43.83 5.68
N PRO A 193 6.85 -44.00 4.88
CA PRO A 193 7.34 -42.87 4.08
C PRO A 193 6.44 -42.71 2.88
N VAL A 194 5.67 -41.62 2.86
CA VAL A 194 5.08 -41.12 1.63
C VAL A 194 6.16 -40.32 0.91
N VAL A 195 6.76 -40.95 -0.09
CA VAL A 195 7.62 -40.24 -1.05
C VAL A 195 6.72 -39.41 -1.95
N ILE A 196 6.61 -38.14 -1.67
CA ILE A 196 6.09 -37.15 -2.63
C ILE A 196 7.30 -36.40 -3.16
N GLY A 197 7.42 -36.45 -4.50
CA GLY A 197 8.54 -35.96 -5.29
C GLY A 197 9.01 -34.58 -4.95
N GLY A 198 10.31 -34.40 -5.11
CA GLY A 198 11.08 -33.26 -4.69
C GLY A 198 10.57 -31.92 -5.20
N LEU A 199 10.31 -31.06 -4.23
CA LEU A 199 10.34 -29.61 -4.40
C LEU A 199 11.44 -29.10 -3.47
N ALA A 200 12.56 -28.74 -4.08
CA ALA A 200 13.60 -28.01 -3.37
C ALA A 200 13.07 -26.62 -3.06
N VAL A 201 12.74 -26.39 -1.78
CA VAL A 201 12.42 -25.06 -1.30
C VAL A 201 13.75 -24.35 -1.06
N VAL A 202 14.19 -23.55 -2.03
CA VAL A 202 15.25 -22.59 -1.87
C VAL A 202 14.56 -21.24 -1.68
N GLY A 203 14.56 -20.77 -0.42
CA GLY A 203 14.21 -19.41 -0.04
C GLY A 203 12.82 -18.93 -0.51
N GLY A 204 11.82 -19.17 0.32
CA GLY A 204 10.54 -18.46 0.53
C GLY A 204 9.83 -17.66 -0.59
N VAL A 205 10.05 -17.98 -1.87
CA VAL A 205 9.33 -17.33 -2.98
C VAL A 205 8.49 -18.38 -3.68
N VAL A 206 7.18 -18.35 -3.45
CA VAL A 206 6.23 -19.14 -4.24
C VAL A 206 5.79 -18.28 -5.43
N VAL A 207 6.33 -18.57 -6.61
CA VAL A 207 5.86 -17.98 -7.86
C VAL A 207 4.70 -18.82 -8.37
N TRP A 208 3.49 -18.28 -8.29
CA TRP A 208 2.33 -18.89 -8.90
C TRP A 208 2.18 -18.36 -10.34
N VAL A 209 2.53 -19.17 -11.32
CA VAL A 209 2.24 -18.89 -12.73
C VAL A 209 0.88 -19.49 -13.05
N ALA A 210 -0.16 -18.67 -13.07
CA ALA A 210 -1.47 -19.07 -13.59
C ALA A 210 -1.44 -18.96 -15.12
N THR A 211 -1.05 -20.02 -15.82
CA THR A 211 -1.27 -20.14 -17.26
C THR A 211 -2.74 -20.43 -17.51
N ARG A 212 -3.56 -19.42 -17.70
CA ARG A 212 -4.88 -19.57 -18.30
C ARG A 212 -4.70 -19.69 -19.81
N THR A 213 -4.61 -20.91 -20.31
CA THR A 213 -4.85 -21.18 -21.73
C THR A 213 -6.36 -21.13 -21.98
N THR A 214 -6.89 -19.96 -22.24
CA THR A 214 -8.18 -19.85 -22.91
C THR A 214 -7.93 -19.97 -24.40
N ALA A 215 -8.13 -21.16 -24.95
CA ALA A 215 -8.24 -21.30 -26.37
C ALA A 215 -9.43 -20.50 -26.87
N PRO A 216 -9.29 -19.68 -27.94
CA PRO A 216 -10.43 -19.00 -28.51
C PRO A 216 -11.31 -20.05 -29.16
N VAL A 217 -12.53 -20.22 -28.66
CA VAL A 217 -13.59 -20.99 -29.36
C VAL A 217 -14.05 -20.13 -30.51
N SER A 218 -13.64 -20.47 -31.71
CA SER A 218 -14.22 -19.91 -32.93
C SER A 218 -15.66 -20.40 -33.03
N PRO A 219 -16.67 -19.53 -33.18
CA PRO A 219 -18.01 -19.97 -33.51
C PRO A 219 -18.00 -20.49 -34.95
N ASP A 220 -18.29 -21.77 -35.08
CA ASP A 220 -18.47 -22.43 -36.36
C ASP A 220 -19.76 -21.91 -37.02
N CYS A 221 -19.64 -20.97 -37.94
CA CYS A 221 -20.72 -20.58 -38.83
C CYS A 221 -20.95 -21.63 -39.88
N ARG A 222 -21.65 -22.72 -39.52
CA ARG A 222 -22.24 -23.65 -40.48
C ARG A 222 -23.67 -23.90 -40.07
N THR A 223 -24.55 -23.56 -40.99
CA THR A 223 -26.01 -23.82 -41.03
C THR A 223 -26.91 -22.64 -40.60
N VAL A 224 -27.03 -21.64 -41.49
CA VAL A 224 -28.34 -21.04 -41.84
C VAL A 224 -28.24 -20.54 -43.28
N PRO A 225 -29.14 -20.94 -44.21
CA PRO A 225 -29.18 -20.37 -45.56
C PRO A 225 -29.73 -18.96 -45.48
N CYS A 226 -29.09 -18.05 -46.22
CA CYS A 226 -29.62 -16.70 -46.47
C CYS A 226 -30.73 -16.80 -47.54
N ASP A 227 -31.94 -16.36 -47.18
CA ASP A 227 -32.97 -15.83 -48.09
C ASP A 227 -33.09 -14.32 -47.89
#